data_5cc84973e25ab9a5b60fdb88c565da4f
#
_entry.id   5cc84973e25ab9a5b60fdb88c565da4f
#
_cell.length_a   1.000
_cell.length_b   1.000
_cell.length_c   1.000
_cell.angle_alpha   90.00
_cell.angle_beta   90.00
_cell.angle_gamma   90.00
#
_symmetry.space_group_name_H-M   'P 1'
#
loop_
_entity.id
_entity.type
_entity.pdbx_description
1 polymer ?
#
loop_
_entity_poly.entity_id
_entity_poly.type
_entity_poly.pdbx_seq_one_letter_code
_entity_poly.pdbx_strand_id
1 'polypeptide(L)'
;MNIRKHMEMLGLKVEDKVTGFKGVVTSVSFDLYGCVQTIVNPGMGEDKKPGESLWFDIGRLKVLESEPVMDVPNFEYGPIAEGKKGPAEKPMFMKA
;
A
#
# COMPACT_ATOMS: atom_id res chain seq x y z
N MET A 1 -2.01 19.04 3.28
CA MET A 1 -2.12 17.58 3.34
C MET A 1 -0.81 16.97 3.80
N ASN A 2 -0.87 15.97 4.64
CA ASN A 2 0.33 15.32 5.13
C ASN A 2 0.55 14.01 4.38
N ILE A 3 1.35 14.08 3.33
CA ILE A 3 1.61 12.92 2.48
C ILE A 3 2.27 11.79 3.26
N ARG A 4 3.17 12.14 4.18
CA ARG A 4 3.83 11.11 4.99
C ARG A 4 2.82 10.29 5.78
N LYS A 5 1.80 10.94 6.32
CA LYS A 5 0.80 10.23 7.10
C LYS A 5 0.03 9.22 6.24
N HIS A 6 -0.24 9.59 4.98
CA HIS A 6 -0.89 8.65 4.07
C HIS A 6 0.04 7.49 3.73
N MET A 7 1.33 7.79 3.54
CA MET A 7 2.29 6.75 3.21
C MET A 7 2.47 5.76 4.35
N GLU A 8 2.26 6.22 5.58
CA GLU A 8 2.38 5.34 6.74
C GLU A 8 1.27 4.30 6.81
N MET A 9 0.27 4.42 5.97
CA MET A 9 -0.75 3.38 5.88
C MET A 9 -0.22 2.09 5.23
N LEU A 10 0.85 2.20 4.46
CA LEU A 10 1.40 1.01 3.79
C LEU A 10 1.79 -0.04 4.81
N GLY A 11 1.37 -1.28 4.55
CA GLY A 11 1.69 -2.41 5.41
C GLY A 11 0.79 -2.57 6.61
N LEU A 12 -0.12 -1.64 6.86
CA LEU A 12 -1.00 -1.74 8.02
C LEU A 12 -2.20 -2.64 7.75
N LYS A 13 -2.63 -3.33 8.78
CA LYS A 13 -3.87 -4.10 8.73
C LYS A 13 -5.03 -3.14 8.94
N VAL A 14 -5.99 -3.19 8.04
CA VAL A 14 -7.11 -2.25 8.03
C VAL A 14 -8.42 -2.96 7.77
N GLU A 15 -9.50 -2.24 8.05
CA GLU A 15 -10.85 -2.70 7.76
C GLU A 15 -11.61 -1.57 7.10
N ASP A 16 -12.29 -1.89 5.99
CA ASP A 16 -13.19 -0.93 5.36
C ASP A 16 -14.41 -0.75 6.24
N LYS A 17 -14.66 0.49 6.66
CA LYS A 17 -15.74 0.78 7.59
C LYS A 17 -17.12 0.50 7.02
N VAL A 18 -17.24 0.49 5.70
CA VAL A 18 -18.54 0.33 5.05
C VAL A 18 -18.89 -1.14 4.85
N THR A 19 -17.94 -1.93 4.38
CA THR A 19 -18.22 -3.33 4.03
C THR A 19 -17.67 -4.33 5.03
N GLY A 20 -16.73 -3.92 5.88
CA GLY A 20 -16.07 -4.86 6.77
C GLY A 20 -14.93 -5.63 6.13
N PHE A 21 -14.59 -5.31 4.88
CA PHE A 21 -13.48 -5.97 4.20
C PHE A 21 -12.17 -5.69 4.95
N LYS A 22 -11.39 -6.73 5.20
CA LYS A 22 -10.16 -6.61 5.97
C LYS A 22 -8.98 -7.05 5.13
N GLY A 23 -7.84 -6.43 5.39
CA GLY A 23 -6.62 -6.81 4.71
C GLY A 23 -5.49 -5.87 5.04
N VAL A 24 -4.44 -5.94 4.24
CA VAL A 24 -3.23 -5.14 4.41
C VAL A 24 -3.15 -4.13 3.27
N VAL A 25 -2.82 -2.89 3.61
CA VAL A 25 -2.63 -1.86 2.59
C VAL A 25 -1.33 -2.13 1.85
N THR A 26 -1.44 -2.38 0.55
CA THR A 26 -0.26 -2.67 -0.28
C THR A 26 0.11 -1.52 -1.19
N SER A 27 -0.79 -0.56 -1.41
CA SER A 27 -0.51 0.60 -2.27
C SER A 27 -1.31 1.79 -1.81
N VAL A 28 -0.76 2.97 -2.00
CA VAL A 28 -1.45 4.24 -1.77
C VAL A 28 -1.29 5.06 -3.04
N SER A 29 -2.40 5.59 -3.54
CA SER A 29 -2.43 6.31 -4.81
C SER A 29 -2.99 7.70 -4.60
N PHE A 30 -2.35 8.68 -5.22
CA PHE A 30 -2.75 10.09 -5.19
C PHE A 30 -3.16 10.48 -6.60
N ASP A 31 -4.39 10.90 -6.80
CA ASP A 31 -4.79 11.25 -8.15
C ASP A 31 -4.92 12.76 -8.35
N LEU A 32 -5.06 13.15 -9.60
CA LEU A 32 -5.08 14.56 -9.99
C LEU A 32 -6.24 15.32 -9.34
N TYR A 33 -7.30 14.63 -8.99
CA TYR A 33 -8.50 15.26 -8.47
C TYR A 33 -8.53 15.35 -6.95
N GLY A 34 -7.44 14.93 -6.31
CA GLY A 34 -7.33 15.07 -4.86
C GLY A 34 -7.75 13.85 -4.07
N CYS A 35 -8.08 12.76 -4.73
CA CYS A 35 -8.46 11.55 -4.02
C CYS A 35 -7.24 10.75 -3.63
N VAL A 36 -7.27 10.20 -2.43
CA VAL A 36 -6.22 9.28 -1.98
C VAL A 36 -6.86 7.92 -1.83
N GLN A 37 -6.40 6.96 -2.62
CA GLN A 37 -6.97 5.62 -2.63
C GLN A 37 -5.93 4.60 -2.25
N THR A 38 -6.39 3.47 -1.75
CA THR A 38 -5.51 2.40 -1.30
C THR A 38 -5.91 1.12 -1.97
N ILE A 39 -4.94 0.23 -2.13
CA ILE A 39 -5.24 -1.16 -2.48
C ILE A 39 -5.07 -1.96 -1.20
N VAL A 40 -6.10 -2.76 -0.88
CA VAL A 40 -6.10 -3.59 0.31
C VAL A 40 -6.13 -5.05 -0.13
N ASN A 41 -5.15 -5.81 0.33
CA ASN A 41 -5.02 -7.23 0.00
C ASN A 41 -5.52 -8.07 1.17
N PRO A 42 -6.51 -8.96 0.96
CA PRO A 42 -7.10 -9.71 2.07
C PRO A 42 -6.25 -10.91 2.51
N GLY A 43 -5.19 -11.22 1.76
CA GLY A 43 -4.38 -12.38 2.10
C GLY A 43 -4.97 -13.66 1.54
N MET A 44 -4.56 -14.77 2.14
CA MET A 44 -5.02 -16.08 1.70
C MET A 44 -6.36 -16.38 2.33
N GLY A 45 -7.26 -16.92 1.52
CA GLY A 45 -8.56 -17.35 2.02
C GLY A 45 -8.49 -18.72 2.69
N GLU A 46 -9.63 -19.15 3.18
CA GLU A 46 -9.71 -20.47 3.82
C GLU A 46 -9.43 -21.60 2.83
N ASP A 47 -9.67 -21.33 1.54
CA ASP A 47 -9.38 -22.31 0.51
C ASP A 47 -7.89 -22.30 0.13
N LYS A 48 -7.08 -21.54 0.84
CA LYS A 48 -5.64 -21.41 0.64
C LYS A 48 -5.29 -20.79 -0.70
N LYS A 49 -6.21 -20.02 -1.26
CA LYS A 49 -5.98 -19.25 -2.47
C LYS A 49 -5.90 -17.77 -2.12
N PRO A 50 -5.08 -17.01 -2.86
CA PRO A 50 -5.00 -15.58 -2.59
C PRO A 50 -6.34 -14.91 -2.90
N GLY A 51 -6.76 -14.04 -2.02
CA GLY A 51 -7.95 -13.25 -2.24
C GLY A 51 -7.66 -12.09 -3.18
N GLU A 52 -8.72 -11.52 -3.72
CA GLU A 52 -8.59 -10.41 -4.66
C GLU A 52 -8.43 -9.10 -3.92
N SER A 53 -7.41 -8.34 -4.31
CA SER A 53 -7.22 -7.00 -3.75
C SER A 53 -8.27 -6.04 -4.29
N LEU A 54 -8.70 -5.13 -3.44
CA LEU A 54 -9.71 -4.15 -3.81
C LEU A 54 -9.23 -2.75 -3.49
N TRP A 55 -9.76 -1.77 -4.21
CA TRP A 55 -9.47 -0.36 -4.01
C TRP A 55 -10.44 0.25 -3.01
N PHE A 56 -9.90 1.06 -2.10
CA PHE A 56 -10.73 1.81 -1.14
C PHE A 56 -10.18 3.21 -0.98
N ASP A 57 -11.09 4.19 -0.88
CA ASP A 57 -10.69 5.53 -0.48
C ASP A 57 -10.11 5.45 0.92
N ILE A 58 -9.00 6.18 1.14
CA ILE A 58 -8.27 6.08 2.41
C ILE A 58 -9.16 6.46 3.60
N GLY A 59 -10.13 7.34 3.38
CA GLY A 59 -11.04 7.76 4.45
C GLY A 59 -11.99 6.66 4.91
N ARG A 60 -12.11 5.58 4.15
CA ARG A 60 -12.97 4.47 4.54
C ARG A 60 -12.29 3.48 5.45
N LEU A 61 -10.98 3.61 5.66
CA LEU A 61 -10.22 2.57 6.33
C LEU A 61 -10.04 2.88 7.80
N LYS A 62 -10.19 1.83 8.61
CA LYS A 62 -9.90 1.87 10.03
C LYS A 62 -8.68 1.00 10.27
N VAL A 63 -7.67 1.56 10.94
CA VAL A 63 -6.45 0.82 11.24
C VAL A 63 -6.72 -0.14 12.37
N LEU A 64 -6.40 -1.41 12.17
CA LEU A 64 -6.62 -2.45 13.17
C LEU A 64 -5.41 -2.66 14.06
N GLU A 65 -4.21 -2.52 13.49
CA GLU A 65 -2.96 -2.68 14.25
C GLU A 65 -1.99 -1.60 13.80
N SER A 66 -1.27 -1.03 14.75
CA SER A 66 -0.39 0.09 14.45
C SER A 66 0.95 -0.33 13.85
N GLU A 67 1.30 -1.62 13.92
CA GLU A 67 2.56 -2.10 13.38
C GLU A 67 2.37 -2.66 11.99
N PRO A 68 3.19 -2.25 11.02
CA PRO A 68 3.07 -2.80 9.67
C PRO A 68 3.53 -4.24 9.64
N VAL A 69 3.02 -5.00 8.68
CA VAL A 69 3.36 -6.41 8.54
C VAL A 69 4.79 -6.60 8.06
N MET A 70 5.37 -5.58 7.47
CA MET A 70 6.78 -5.57 7.10
C MET A 70 7.24 -4.13 7.05
N ASP A 71 8.56 -3.92 7.05
CA ASP A 71 9.10 -2.58 7.04
C ASP A 71 8.72 -1.84 5.78
N VAL A 72 8.33 -0.59 5.95
CA VAL A 72 7.99 0.28 4.83
C VAL A 72 9.27 0.79 4.20
N PRO A 73 9.43 0.69 2.88
CA PRO A 73 10.64 1.17 2.23
C PRO A 73 10.82 2.67 2.41
N ASN A 74 12.07 3.11 2.33
CA ASN A 74 12.37 4.53 2.36
C ASN A 74 12.30 5.09 0.95
N PHE A 75 11.17 5.68 0.62
CA PHE A 75 10.92 6.17 -0.73
C PHE A 75 11.69 7.46 -1.04
N GLU A 76 12.26 8.11 -0.02
CA GLU A 76 12.95 9.37 -0.25
C GLU A 76 14.22 9.19 -1.08
N TYR A 77 14.85 8.03 -0.96
CA TYR A 77 16.06 7.76 -1.72
C TYR A 77 15.77 7.01 -3.00
N GLY A 78 14.61 6.42 -3.10
CA GLY A 78 14.22 5.71 -4.29
C GLY A 78 15.16 4.58 -4.63
N PRO A 79 15.17 4.17 -5.87
CA PRO A 79 16.00 3.05 -6.30
C PRO A 79 17.47 3.40 -6.28
N ILE A 80 17.77 4.69 -6.19
CA ILE A 80 19.15 5.07 -6.12
C ILE A 80 19.83 4.49 -4.94
N ALA A 81 19.06 4.35 -3.89
CA ALA A 81 19.61 3.80 -2.72
C ALA A 81 20.14 2.45 -2.94
N GLU A 82 20.07 2.25 -3.87
CA GLU A 82 20.62 1.27 -3.86
C GLU A 82 21.21 0.83 -4.70
N GLY A 83 21.48 1.63 -4.93
CA GLY A 83 22.00 1.26 -5.79
C GLY A 83 22.04 -0.06 -5.98
N LYS A 84 21.71 -0.35 -5.91
CA LYS A 84 21.57 -1.31 -5.85
C LYS A 84 20.62 -1.87 -6.28
N LYS A 85 20.59 -1.63 -6.62
CA LYS A 85 19.85 -1.92 -7.04
C LYS A 85 19.46 -2.04 -7.95
N GLY A 86 19.74 -2.15 -8.29
CA GLY A 86 19.30 -2.00 -8.93
C GLY A 86 18.98 -2.05 -9.84
N PRO A 87 19.07 -2.22 -10.36
CA PRO A 87 18.48 -2.08 -11.10
C PRO A 87 17.92 -2.22 -11.68
N ALA A 88 17.86 -2.36 -11.64
CA ALA A 88 17.11 -2.22 -11.83
C ALA A 88 16.71 -2.01 -12.52
N GLU A 89 17.10 -2.38 -12.70
CA GLU A 89 16.59 -1.92 -12.99
C GLU A 89 15.80 -1.88 -13.53
N LYS A 90 15.60 -1.96 -13.63
CA LYS A 90 14.66 -1.75 -13.86
C LYS A 90 14.10 -1.26 -14.41
N PRO A 91 14.12 -1.24 -14.64
CA PRO A 91 13.38 -0.61 -14.91
C PRO A 91 12.76 -0.25 -15.38
N MET A 92 12.67 -0.44 -15.42
CA MET A 92 11.91 0.01 -15.40
C MET A 92 11.14 0.47 -15.70
N PHE A 93 11.24 0.24 -15.73
CA PHE A 93 10.43 0.87 -15.72
C PHE A 93 10.23 1.64 -16.20
N MET A 94 10.47 1.41 -16.26
CA MET A 94 10.19 2.22 -16.39
C MET A 94 10.21 2.91 -16.98
N LYS A 95 10.38 2.91 -17.18
CA LYS A 95 10.32 3.64 -17.54
C LYS A 95 9.80 4.13 -17.80
N ALA A 96 9.95 4.09 -17.82
CA ALA A 96 9.51 4.61 -17.84
C ALA A 96 9.49 4.82 -17.94
#